data_76bce65bd4b05d7fd46fc1d1108bb00a
#
_entry.id   76bce65bd4b05d7fd46fc1d1108bb00a
#
_cell.length_a   1.000
_cell.length_b   1.000
_cell.length_c   1.000
_cell.angle_alpha   90.00
_cell.angle_beta   90.00
_cell.angle_gamma   90.00
#
_symmetry.space_group_name_H-M   'P 1'
#
loop_
_entity.id
_entity.type
_entity.pdbx_description
1 polymer ?
#
loop_
_entity_poly.entity_id
_entity_poly.type
_entity_poly.pdbx_seq_one_letter_code
_entity_poly.pdbx_strand_id
1 'polypeptide(L)'
;MKRLVSAVLLSVAVAMPTMAQKNAKTLSNGYPFTQVPFTSVKISQNTFWGARLKAAREVTVPLAFSKCESEHRYKNFEMAAYTLQHPNHPGLDTKEWDVSKFMGFSFDDTDVYKTIEGASYILQTYPNKKLKAYIDSVLDVVAAAQEPDGYLYTARTINPKHPHGWSGNKRWVKDEEASHELYNLGHMVDAACAHYQATGSTKFLNIAKRYADCVVKEVGPNPGQATIVPGHQIAEMALARLYTLTGEKKYLDEAKYLLDYRGKTHIRNPYSQSQAPILEQNEAVGHAVRAGYMYAGIADVAALTKDSAYMKVIDRIFENIVGKKYYLTGGVGARHAGEAFGDNYELPNMTAYNETCAAISMVYLFERMFLLHGESKYIDCMVDILALAVKEEHALKEINHR
;
A
#
# COMPACT_ATOMS: atom_id res chain seq x y z
N MET A 1 37.59 -3.60 70.61
CA MET A 1 37.32 -2.46 69.74
C MET A 1 37.63 -2.83 68.31
N LYS A 2 36.64 -3.22 67.52
CA LYS A 2 36.75 -3.35 66.06
C LYS A 2 35.50 -2.74 65.47
N ARG A 3 35.65 -1.61 64.75
CA ARG A 3 34.57 -0.89 64.09
C ARG A 3 34.25 -1.59 62.78
N LEU A 4 33.02 -2.05 62.64
CA LEU A 4 32.44 -2.44 61.33
C LEU A 4 32.10 -1.15 60.57
N VAL A 5 32.65 -0.97 59.40
CA VAL A 5 32.27 0.02 58.42
C VAL A 5 31.32 -0.67 57.46
N SER A 6 30.03 -0.36 57.56
CA SER A 6 29.02 -0.78 56.59
C SER A 6 29.13 0.11 55.35
N ALA A 7 29.57 -0.45 54.25
CA ALA A 7 29.54 0.18 52.91
C ALA A 7 28.13 0.03 52.38
N VAL A 8 27.40 1.11 52.27
CA VAL A 8 26.13 1.21 51.54
C VAL A 8 26.45 1.36 50.08
N LEU A 9 26.26 0.28 49.29
CA LEU A 9 26.28 0.34 47.85
C LEU A 9 25.00 1.01 47.34
N LEU A 10 25.11 2.28 46.98
CA LEU A 10 24.08 3.00 46.25
C LEU A 10 24.14 2.50 44.79
N SER A 11 23.25 1.58 44.44
CA SER A 11 23.01 1.22 43.04
C SER A 11 22.30 2.39 42.33
N VAL A 12 23.06 3.23 41.66
CA VAL A 12 22.56 4.19 40.70
C VAL A 12 22.04 3.40 39.49
N ALA A 13 20.75 3.17 39.45
CA ALA A 13 20.09 2.73 38.22
C ALA A 13 20.21 3.89 37.23
N VAL A 14 21.23 3.80 36.35
CA VAL A 14 21.28 4.63 35.17
C VAL A 14 20.09 4.20 34.30
N ALA A 15 19.00 4.92 34.41
CA ALA A 15 17.94 4.89 33.41
C ALA A 15 18.59 5.30 32.10
N MET A 16 18.92 4.31 31.26
CA MET A 16 19.23 4.62 29.87
C MET A 16 18.04 5.41 29.31
N PRO A 17 18.26 6.61 28.76
CA PRO A 17 17.18 7.28 28.08
C PRO A 17 16.73 6.33 26.97
N THR A 18 15.50 5.84 27.07
CA THR A 18 14.79 5.33 25.90
C THR A 18 15.06 6.36 24.83
N MET A 19 15.73 5.97 23.73
CA MET A 19 15.89 6.87 22.59
C MET A 19 14.48 7.35 22.25
N ALA A 20 14.13 8.55 22.73
CA ALA A 20 12.99 9.26 22.23
C ALA A 20 13.25 9.36 20.74
N GLN A 21 12.50 8.58 19.97
CA GLN A 21 12.46 8.64 18.53
C GLN A 21 12.37 10.13 18.21
N LYS A 22 13.46 10.71 17.66
CA LYS A 22 13.40 12.08 17.11
C LYS A 22 12.30 11.96 16.05
N ASN A 23 11.09 12.40 16.41
CA ASN A 23 10.00 12.50 15.47
C ASN A 23 10.53 13.31 14.29
N ALA A 24 10.80 12.63 13.19
CA ALA A 24 10.99 13.33 11.93
C ALA A 24 9.76 14.23 11.82
N LYS A 25 9.99 15.52 11.67
CA LYS A 25 8.92 16.51 11.64
C LYS A 25 8.14 16.26 10.35
N THR A 26 7.15 15.36 10.45
CA THR A 26 6.24 15.09 9.35
C THR A 26 5.57 16.41 8.99
N LEU A 27 5.56 16.74 7.72
CA LEU A 27 4.84 17.92 7.25
C LEU A 27 3.34 17.75 7.56
N SER A 28 2.63 18.87 7.66
CA SER A 28 1.17 18.81 7.69
C SER A 28 0.67 18.05 6.46
N ASN A 29 -0.23 17.10 6.69
CA ASN A 29 -0.89 16.37 5.62
C ASN A 29 -1.95 17.21 4.87
N GLY A 30 -2.08 18.49 5.21
CA GLY A 30 -2.99 19.44 4.58
C GLY A 30 -4.45 19.32 5.03
N TYR A 31 -4.83 18.30 5.75
CA TYR A 31 -6.20 18.11 6.23
C TYR A 31 -6.58 19.10 7.34
N PRO A 32 -7.86 19.53 7.41
CA PRO A 32 -8.37 20.31 8.55
C PRO A 32 -8.27 19.59 9.89
N PHE A 33 -8.49 18.27 9.88
CA PHE A 33 -8.38 17.43 11.08
C PHE A 33 -7.09 16.62 11.03
N THR A 34 -6.41 16.52 12.17
CA THR A 34 -5.15 15.80 12.28
C THR A 34 -5.39 14.43 12.91
N GLN A 35 -4.94 13.41 12.23
CA GLN A 35 -4.94 12.04 12.72
C GLN A 35 -3.98 11.89 13.91
N VAL A 36 -4.41 11.17 14.95
CA VAL A 36 -3.49 10.75 16.01
C VAL A 36 -2.49 9.75 15.43
N PRO A 37 -1.18 10.00 15.56
CA PRO A 37 -0.20 9.06 15.05
C PRO A 37 -0.40 7.65 15.64
N PHE A 38 -0.42 6.62 14.81
CA PHE A 38 -0.58 5.23 15.29
C PHE A 38 0.49 4.84 16.33
N THR A 39 1.66 5.48 16.30
CA THR A 39 2.73 5.32 17.29
C THR A 39 2.36 5.80 18.69
N SER A 40 1.30 6.59 18.81
CA SER A 40 0.76 7.12 20.09
C SER A 40 -0.49 6.38 20.56
N VAL A 41 -1.01 5.43 19.78
CA VAL A 41 -2.24 4.68 20.08
C VAL A 41 -1.89 3.36 20.76
N LYS A 42 -2.58 3.04 21.86
CA LYS A 42 -2.48 1.75 22.55
C LYS A 42 -3.87 1.10 22.59
N ILE A 43 -3.97 -0.10 22.08
CA ILE A 43 -5.20 -0.88 22.13
C ILE A 43 -5.11 -1.91 23.26
N SER A 44 -6.10 -1.89 24.15
CA SER A 44 -6.16 -2.86 25.27
C SER A 44 -6.34 -4.29 24.72
N GLN A 45 -5.56 -5.23 25.28
CA GLN A 45 -5.59 -6.64 24.85
C GLN A 45 -6.93 -7.34 25.13
N ASN A 46 -7.67 -6.88 26.14
CA ASN A 46 -8.95 -7.46 26.55
C ASN A 46 -10.16 -6.87 25.80
N THR A 47 -9.91 -6.24 24.65
CA THR A 47 -10.95 -5.69 23.78
C THR A 47 -11.08 -6.52 22.51
N PHE A 48 -12.17 -6.31 21.78
CA PHE A 48 -12.38 -6.89 20.46
C PHE A 48 -11.17 -6.66 19.53
N TRP A 49 -10.69 -5.41 19.44
CA TRP A 49 -9.54 -5.06 18.62
C TRP A 49 -8.22 -5.62 19.16
N GLY A 50 -8.08 -5.74 20.48
CA GLY A 50 -6.90 -6.36 21.11
C GLY A 50 -6.75 -7.83 20.73
N ALA A 51 -7.86 -8.58 20.68
CA ALA A 51 -7.87 -9.96 20.22
C ALA A 51 -7.44 -10.07 18.73
N ARG A 52 -7.87 -9.13 17.87
CA ARG A 52 -7.46 -9.07 16.46
C ARG A 52 -5.97 -8.76 16.28
N LEU A 53 -5.46 -7.79 17.02
CA LEU A 53 -4.02 -7.50 17.03
C LEU A 53 -3.18 -8.68 17.52
N LYS A 54 -3.68 -9.44 18.49
CA LYS A 54 -3.03 -10.68 18.94
C LYS A 54 -2.99 -11.71 17.81
N ALA A 55 -4.10 -11.93 17.13
CA ALA A 55 -4.17 -12.86 15.99
C ALA A 55 -3.24 -12.40 14.84
N ALA A 56 -3.23 -11.11 14.51
CA ALA A 56 -2.32 -10.55 13.51
C ALA A 56 -0.85 -10.81 13.86
N ARG A 57 -0.47 -10.59 15.13
CA ARG A 57 0.90 -10.79 15.61
C ARG A 57 1.33 -12.26 15.63
N GLU A 58 0.45 -13.15 16.13
CA GLU A 58 0.82 -14.54 16.44
C GLU A 58 0.55 -15.50 15.29
N VAL A 59 -0.35 -15.14 14.36
CA VAL A 59 -0.79 -16.01 13.27
C VAL A 59 -0.62 -15.35 11.92
N THR A 60 -1.28 -14.21 11.66
CA THR A 60 -1.41 -13.65 10.31
C THR A 60 -0.05 -13.22 9.75
N VAL A 61 0.72 -12.42 10.48
CA VAL A 61 2.03 -11.94 10.01
C VAL A 61 3.04 -13.09 9.83
N PRO A 62 3.21 -14.03 10.78
CA PRO A 62 4.06 -15.20 10.55
C PRO A 62 3.62 -16.05 9.35
N LEU A 63 2.32 -16.28 9.19
CA LEU A 63 1.78 -17.03 8.05
C LEU A 63 2.04 -16.31 6.74
N ALA A 64 1.84 -14.99 6.67
CA ALA A 64 2.09 -14.20 5.46
C ALA A 64 3.55 -14.27 5.03
N PHE A 65 4.51 -14.14 5.94
CA PHE A 65 5.93 -14.35 5.63
C PHE A 65 6.24 -15.78 5.17
N SER A 66 5.67 -16.80 5.83
CA SER A 66 5.79 -18.19 5.40
C SER A 66 5.24 -18.42 4.00
N LYS A 67 4.15 -17.74 3.64
CA LYS A 67 3.59 -17.77 2.28
C LYS A 67 4.48 -17.05 1.27
N CYS A 68 5.04 -15.89 1.59
CA CYS A 68 6.00 -15.24 0.72
C CYS A 68 7.20 -16.15 0.39
N GLU A 69 7.64 -16.99 1.33
CA GLU A 69 8.69 -17.96 1.11
C GLU A 69 8.21 -19.16 0.27
N SER A 70 7.12 -19.82 0.68
CA SER A 70 6.62 -21.04 0.01
C SER A 70 6.10 -20.80 -1.41
N GLU A 71 5.58 -19.60 -1.67
CA GLU A 71 5.11 -19.17 -2.98
C GLU A 71 6.20 -18.44 -3.80
N HIS A 72 7.46 -18.61 -3.41
CA HIS A 72 8.64 -18.12 -4.14
C HIS A 72 8.74 -16.58 -4.33
N ARG A 73 8.07 -15.77 -3.49
CA ARG A 73 8.14 -14.31 -3.60
C ARG A 73 9.55 -13.77 -3.40
N TYR A 74 10.27 -14.28 -2.40
CA TYR A 74 11.69 -13.91 -2.20
C TYR A 74 12.57 -14.40 -3.35
N LYS A 75 12.26 -15.56 -3.91
CA LYS A 75 12.99 -16.13 -5.05
C LYS A 75 12.96 -15.22 -6.26
N ASN A 76 11.85 -14.54 -6.51
CA ASN A 76 11.75 -13.55 -7.59
C ASN A 76 12.80 -12.45 -7.45
N PHE A 77 12.96 -11.91 -6.24
CA PHE A 77 14.00 -10.89 -5.97
C PHE A 77 15.42 -11.46 -6.09
N GLU A 78 15.68 -12.66 -5.57
CA GLU A 78 16.98 -13.33 -5.71
C GLU A 78 17.36 -13.53 -7.18
N MET A 79 16.41 -13.94 -8.02
CA MET A 79 16.64 -14.16 -9.44
C MET A 79 16.84 -12.84 -10.19
N ALA A 80 16.11 -11.77 -9.84
CA ALA A 80 16.35 -10.45 -10.38
C ALA A 80 17.75 -9.95 -9.99
N ALA A 81 18.16 -10.09 -8.73
CA ALA A 81 19.51 -9.76 -8.27
C ALA A 81 20.59 -10.56 -9.00
N TYR A 82 20.35 -11.85 -9.22
CA TYR A 82 21.27 -12.69 -10.01
C TYR A 82 21.43 -12.16 -11.44
N THR A 83 20.33 -11.81 -12.12
CA THR A 83 20.37 -11.24 -13.48
C THR A 83 21.17 -9.93 -13.53
N LEU A 84 21.00 -9.06 -12.53
CA LEU A 84 21.76 -7.80 -12.46
C LEU A 84 23.27 -8.04 -12.32
N GLN A 85 23.67 -9.10 -11.61
CA GLN A 85 25.07 -9.50 -11.47
C GLN A 85 25.60 -10.26 -12.69
N HIS A 86 24.73 -10.89 -13.48
CA HIS A 86 25.07 -11.75 -14.61
C HIS A 86 24.24 -11.36 -15.86
N PRO A 87 24.43 -10.17 -16.44
CA PRO A 87 23.54 -9.62 -17.47
C PRO A 87 23.43 -10.48 -18.76
N ASN A 88 24.34 -11.42 -18.97
CA ASN A 88 24.29 -12.36 -20.10
C ASN A 88 23.65 -13.72 -19.73
N HIS A 89 23.31 -13.92 -18.45
CA HIS A 89 22.72 -15.15 -17.91
C HIS A 89 21.54 -14.78 -17.04
N PRO A 90 20.32 -14.69 -17.59
CA PRO A 90 19.15 -14.33 -16.81
C PRO A 90 18.85 -15.35 -15.71
N GLY A 91 18.31 -14.88 -14.60
CA GLY A 91 17.94 -15.70 -13.44
C GLY A 91 16.83 -16.71 -13.73
N LEU A 92 16.07 -16.49 -14.81
CA LEU A 92 15.05 -17.40 -15.31
C LEU A 92 14.97 -17.33 -16.83
N ASP A 93 15.00 -18.48 -17.51
CA ASP A 93 14.68 -18.56 -18.92
C ASP A 93 13.17 -18.41 -19.14
N THR A 94 12.76 -17.79 -20.26
CA THR A 94 11.34 -17.61 -20.64
C THR A 94 10.54 -18.90 -20.68
N LYS A 95 11.18 -20.02 -21.01
CA LYS A 95 10.53 -21.34 -21.01
C LYS A 95 10.14 -21.83 -19.62
N GLU A 96 10.71 -21.23 -18.58
CA GLU A 96 10.49 -21.57 -17.19
C GLU A 96 9.50 -20.63 -16.49
N TRP A 97 8.93 -19.64 -17.20
CA TRP A 97 7.85 -18.81 -16.68
C TRP A 97 6.63 -19.67 -16.36
N ASP A 98 6.63 -20.22 -15.16
CA ASP A 98 5.60 -21.08 -14.65
C ASP A 98 5.19 -20.55 -13.28
N VAL A 99 3.97 -20.09 -13.19
CA VAL A 99 3.39 -19.53 -11.97
C VAL A 99 3.48 -20.47 -10.77
N SER A 100 3.57 -21.79 -11.01
CA SER A 100 3.71 -22.79 -9.95
C SER A 100 5.14 -22.95 -9.42
N LYS A 101 6.14 -22.38 -10.10
CA LYS A 101 7.56 -22.56 -9.76
C LYS A 101 8.21 -21.32 -9.17
N PHE A 102 8.18 -20.18 -9.87
CA PHE A 102 8.98 -19.02 -9.52
C PHE A 102 8.20 -17.70 -9.54
N MET A 103 7.52 -17.42 -10.63
CA MET A 103 6.80 -16.17 -10.84
C MET A 103 5.29 -16.46 -10.76
N GLY A 104 4.58 -15.70 -10.00
CA GLY A 104 3.14 -15.68 -10.06
C GLY A 104 2.63 -14.64 -11.05
N PHE A 105 1.98 -13.62 -10.51
CA PHE A 105 1.54 -12.48 -11.30
C PHE A 105 2.60 -11.37 -11.30
N SER A 106 2.47 -10.45 -12.24
CA SER A 106 3.36 -9.31 -12.38
C SER A 106 3.39 -8.36 -11.17
N PHE A 107 2.42 -8.48 -10.27
CA PHE A 107 2.27 -7.67 -9.06
C PHE A 107 2.71 -8.38 -7.77
N ASP A 108 3.24 -9.59 -7.85
CA ASP A 108 3.53 -10.42 -6.66
C ASP A 108 4.64 -9.87 -5.76
N ASP A 109 5.48 -8.96 -6.25
CA ASP A 109 6.43 -8.23 -5.40
C ASP A 109 5.71 -7.52 -4.24
N THR A 110 4.46 -7.09 -4.44
CA THR A 110 3.66 -6.40 -3.43
C THR A 110 3.28 -7.28 -2.26
N ASP A 111 3.26 -8.60 -2.38
CA ASP A 111 3.01 -9.52 -1.27
C ASP A 111 4.06 -9.34 -0.16
N VAL A 112 5.32 -9.16 -0.58
CA VAL A 112 6.43 -8.88 0.35
C VAL A 112 6.27 -7.51 1.00
N TYR A 113 5.94 -6.49 0.23
CA TYR A 113 5.78 -5.12 0.74
C TYR A 113 4.62 -5.00 1.72
N LYS A 114 3.44 -5.52 1.38
CA LYS A 114 2.25 -5.54 2.25
C LYS A 114 2.50 -6.31 3.54
N THR A 115 3.22 -7.44 3.47
CA THR A 115 3.56 -8.23 4.66
C THR A 115 4.51 -7.45 5.58
N ILE A 116 5.51 -6.75 5.02
CA ILE A 116 6.41 -5.89 5.80
C ILE A 116 5.64 -4.71 6.41
N GLU A 117 4.68 -4.13 5.69
CA GLU A 117 3.83 -3.05 6.21
C GLU A 117 3.04 -3.50 7.44
N GLY A 118 2.29 -4.59 7.33
CA GLY A 118 1.55 -5.16 8.46
C GLY A 118 2.46 -5.53 9.64
N ALA A 119 3.61 -6.13 9.37
CA ALA A 119 4.62 -6.44 10.39
C ALA A 119 5.19 -5.19 11.07
N SER A 120 5.32 -4.07 10.35
CA SER A 120 5.81 -2.80 10.88
C SER A 120 4.83 -2.21 11.90
N TYR A 121 3.52 -2.24 11.63
CA TYR A 121 2.51 -1.84 12.60
C TYR A 121 2.51 -2.74 13.85
N ILE A 122 2.74 -4.03 13.67
CA ILE A 122 2.91 -4.97 14.81
C ILE A 122 4.16 -4.62 15.62
N LEU A 123 5.30 -4.36 14.96
CA LEU A 123 6.55 -3.99 15.64
C LEU A 123 6.43 -2.71 16.45
N GLN A 124 5.62 -1.75 16.02
CA GLN A 124 5.37 -0.51 16.75
C GLN A 124 4.67 -0.78 18.09
N THR A 125 3.67 -1.67 18.06
CA THR A 125 2.88 -1.98 19.27
C THR A 125 3.57 -3.03 20.15
N TYR A 126 4.25 -4.00 19.54
CA TYR A 126 4.90 -5.14 20.18
C TYR A 126 6.34 -5.29 19.67
N PRO A 127 7.31 -4.54 20.20
CA PRO A 127 8.69 -4.59 19.77
C PRO A 127 9.27 -6.02 19.84
N ASN A 128 9.82 -6.50 18.72
CA ASN A 128 10.38 -7.83 18.59
C ASN A 128 11.68 -7.80 17.77
N LYS A 129 12.82 -8.02 18.44
CA LYS A 129 14.13 -7.97 17.80
C LYS A 129 14.32 -9.05 16.71
N LYS A 130 13.72 -10.24 16.88
CA LYS A 130 13.82 -11.32 15.90
C LYS A 130 13.03 -10.97 14.63
N LEU A 131 11.81 -10.48 14.78
CA LEU A 131 10.99 -10.04 13.65
C LEU A 131 11.67 -8.88 12.91
N LYS A 132 12.21 -7.90 13.64
CA LYS A 132 12.96 -6.80 13.02
C LYS A 132 14.15 -7.30 12.22
N ALA A 133 14.98 -8.19 12.78
CA ALA A 133 16.13 -8.75 12.09
C ALA A 133 15.73 -9.57 10.85
N TYR A 134 14.63 -10.29 10.93
CA TYR A 134 14.08 -11.01 9.78
C TYR A 134 13.64 -10.06 8.66
N ILE A 135 12.90 -9.00 8.99
CA ILE A 135 12.54 -7.97 8.01
C ILE A 135 13.79 -7.32 7.40
N ASP A 136 14.80 -7.00 8.22
CA ASP A 136 16.06 -6.43 7.72
C ASP A 136 16.74 -7.37 6.70
N SER A 137 16.70 -8.70 6.91
CA SER A 137 17.24 -9.69 5.96
C SER A 137 16.41 -9.78 4.67
N VAL A 138 15.09 -9.73 4.76
CA VAL A 138 14.22 -9.67 3.57
C VAL A 138 14.51 -8.40 2.76
N LEU A 139 14.70 -7.27 3.44
CA LEU A 139 15.04 -6.00 2.78
C LEU A 139 16.42 -6.02 2.10
N ASP A 140 17.37 -6.86 2.55
CA ASP A 140 18.65 -7.07 1.83
C ASP A 140 18.41 -7.76 0.49
N VAL A 141 17.52 -8.75 0.45
CA VAL A 141 17.14 -9.44 -0.78
C VAL A 141 16.42 -8.49 -1.75
N VAL A 142 15.48 -7.70 -1.25
CA VAL A 142 14.77 -6.67 -2.04
C VAL A 142 15.76 -5.63 -2.60
N ALA A 143 16.67 -5.13 -1.78
CA ALA A 143 17.64 -4.13 -2.19
C ALA A 143 18.59 -4.66 -3.30
N ALA A 144 18.97 -5.93 -3.24
CA ALA A 144 19.84 -6.55 -4.22
C ALA A 144 19.19 -6.66 -5.62
N ALA A 145 17.85 -6.69 -5.67
CA ALA A 145 17.07 -6.75 -6.92
C ALA A 145 16.84 -5.38 -7.57
N GLN A 146 17.22 -4.28 -6.91
CA GLN A 146 17.00 -2.94 -7.43
C GLN A 146 18.03 -2.57 -8.48
N GLU A 147 17.58 -2.14 -9.65
CA GLU A 147 18.44 -1.71 -10.74
C GLU A 147 19.24 -0.43 -10.36
N PRO A 148 20.39 -0.17 -11.02
CA PRO A 148 21.26 0.95 -10.64
C PRO A 148 20.59 2.33 -10.66
N ASP A 149 19.62 2.53 -11.54
CA ASP A 149 18.83 3.76 -11.67
C ASP A 149 17.64 3.84 -10.70
N GLY A 150 17.44 2.81 -9.87
CA GLY A 150 16.39 2.77 -8.86
C GLY A 150 15.15 1.98 -9.25
N TYR A 151 14.99 1.58 -10.50
CA TYR A 151 13.86 0.72 -10.93
C TYR A 151 13.85 -0.60 -10.15
N LEU A 152 12.66 -1.04 -9.73
CA LEU A 152 12.50 -2.31 -9.03
C LEU A 152 11.16 -2.95 -9.38
N TYR A 153 11.21 -3.97 -10.21
CA TYR A 153 10.05 -4.75 -10.65
C TYR A 153 10.54 -6.09 -11.18
N THR A 154 10.41 -7.15 -10.36
CA THR A 154 11.05 -8.45 -10.64
C THR A 154 10.51 -9.10 -11.89
N ALA A 155 9.21 -8.95 -12.20
CA ALA A 155 8.56 -9.50 -13.39
C ALA A 155 9.23 -9.08 -14.72
N ARG A 156 10.05 -8.03 -14.69
CA ARG A 156 10.87 -7.60 -15.83
C ARG A 156 12.35 -7.85 -15.60
N THR A 157 12.87 -7.53 -14.42
CA THR A 157 14.32 -7.54 -14.15
C THR A 157 14.90 -8.96 -14.19
N ILE A 158 14.12 -9.99 -13.87
CA ILE A 158 14.55 -11.40 -13.93
C ILE A 158 15.07 -11.78 -15.33
N ASN A 159 14.38 -11.36 -16.38
CA ASN A 159 14.81 -11.54 -17.76
C ASN A 159 14.37 -10.37 -18.64
N PRO A 160 15.16 -9.29 -18.75
CA PRO A 160 14.77 -8.08 -19.49
C PRO A 160 14.54 -8.30 -20.99
N LYS A 161 15.14 -9.35 -21.59
CA LYS A 161 14.96 -9.70 -23.01
C LYS A 161 13.63 -10.42 -23.24
N HIS A 162 13.20 -11.16 -22.26
CA HIS A 162 11.97 -11.96 -22.29
C HIS A 162 11.24 -11.77 -20.95
N PRO A 163 10.69 -10.58 -20.68
CA PRO A 163 10.01 -10.30 -19.41
C PRO A 163 8.68 -11.05 -19.31
N HIS A 164 8.09 -11.06 -18.12
CA HIS A 164 6.74 -11.59 -17.92
C HIS A 164 5.75 -11.01 -18.95
N GLY A 165 4.86 -11.83 -19.49
CA GLY A 165 3.97 -11.45 -20.59
C GLY A 165 3.12 -10.21 -20.37
N TRP A 166 2.82 -9.90 -19.09
CA TRP A 166 2.07 -8.71 -18.72
C TRP A 166 2.94 -7.45 -18.63
N SER A 167 4.26 -7.54 -18.51
CA SER A 167 5.14 -6.36 -18.37
C SER A 167 5.54 -5.71 -19.69
N GLY A 168 5.32 -6.36 -20.83
CA GLY A 168 5.68 -5.81 -22.13
C GLY A 168 7.19 -5.76 -22.38
N ASN A 169 7.58 -5.22 -23.54
CA ASN A 169 8.97 -5.22 -24.01
C ASN A 169 9.80 -4.02 -23.51
N LYS A 170 9.17 -3.02 -22.92
CA LYS A 170 9.79 -1.84 -22.31
C LYS A 170 9.13 -1.53 -20.99
N ARG A 171 9.82 -0.81 -20.11
CA ARG A 171 9.24 -0.27 -18.88
C ARG A 171 8.01 0.58 -19.22
N TRP A 172 7.00 0.56 -18.38
CA TRP A 172 5.80 1.39 -18.41
C TRP A 172 4.82 1.12 -19.56
N VAL A 173 5.23 0.43 -20.62
CA VAL A 173 4.46 0.31 -21.87
C VAL A 173 3.11 -0.39 -21.70
N LYS A 174 2.96 -1.22 -20.68
CA LYS A 174 1.72 -1.92 -20.34
C LYS A 174 1.17 -1.57 -18.97
N ASP A 175 1.64 -0.51 -18.33
CA ASP A 175 1.22 -0.22 -16.95
C ASP A 175 -0.27 0.11 -16.88
N GLU A 176 -0.81 0.87 -17.82
CA GLU A 176 -2.24 1.17 -17.89
C GLU A 176 -3.12 -0.06 -18.14
N GLU A 177 -2.55 -1.14 -18.68
CA GLU A 177 -3.28 -2.36 -19.04
C GLU A 177 -3.11 -3.47 -18.00
N ALA A 178 -1.87 -3.87 -17.70
CA ALA A 178 -1.59 -5.14 -17.03
C ALA A 178 -0.31 -5.20 -16.18
N SER A 179 0.75 -4.42 -16.47
CA SER A 179 2.06 -4.68 -15.85
C SER A 179 2.11 -4.40 -14.36
N HIS A 180 1.36 -3.43 -13.87
CA HIS A 180 1.32 -3.09 -12.45
C HIS A 180 2.66 -2.55 -11.90
N GLU A 181 3.49 -1.90 -12.72
CA GLU A 181 4.77 -1.31 -12.28
C GLU A 181 4.54 -0.22 -11.24
N LEU A 182 3.60 0.72 -11.52
CA LEU A 182 3.22 1.79 -10.59
C LEU A 182 2.44 1.27 -9.37
N TYR A 183 1.70 0.16 -9.49
CA TYR A 183 1.08 -0.52 -8.36
C TYR A 183 2.14 -1.09 -7.40
N ASN A 184 3.19 -1.72 -7.94
CA ASN A 184 4.33 -2.21 -7.15
C ASN A 184 5.05 -1.05 -6.44
N LEU A 185 5.28 0.07 -7.14
CA LEU A 185 5.81 1.28 -6.52
C LEU A 185 4.94 1.73 -5.34
N GLY A 186 3.63 1.84 -5.56
CA GLY A 186 2.70 2.36 -4.56
C GLY A 186 2.75 1.57 -3.26
N HIS A 187 2.62 0.25 -3.33
CA HIS A 187 2.71 -0.62 -2.15
C HIS A 187 4.09 -0.60 -1.49
N MET A 188 5.17 -0.53 -2.29
CA MET A 188 6.51 -0.39 -1.73
C MET A 188 6.66 0.90 -0.93
N VAL A 189 6.25 2.02 -1.50
CA VAL A 189 6.37 3.34 -0.87
C VAL A 189 5.54 3.40 0.40
N ASP A 190 4.31 2.91 0.37
CA ASP A 190 3.42 2.93 1.54
C ASP A 190 3.97 2.07 2.68
N ALA A 191 4.42 0.86 2.37
CA ALA A 191 5.08 -0.04 3.32
C ALA A 191 6.38 0.55 3.89
N ALA A 192 7.17 1.23 3.06
CA ALA A 192 8.43 1.85 3.48
C ALA A 192 8.19 3.05 4.42
N CYS A 193 7.15 3.85 4.17
CA CYS A 193 6.73 4.92 5.06
C CYS A 193 6.29 4.36 6.42
N ALA A 194 5.45 3.31 6.43
CA ALA A 194 5.02 2.64 7.65
C ALA A 194 6.21 2.05 8.43
N HIS A 195 7.13 1.39 7.74
CA HIS A 195 8.32 0.80 8.36
C HIS A 195 9.23 1.87 9.00
N TYR A 196 9.46 2.97 8.31
CA TYR A 196 10.23 4.09 8.85
C TYR A 196 9.55 4.71 10.07
N GLN A 197 8.25 4.98 10.00
CA GLN A 197 7.48 5.54 11.12
C GLN A 197 7.48 4.61 12.34
N ALA A 198 7.38 3.30 12.13
CA ALA A 198 7.34 2.31 13.20
C ALA A 198 8.69 2.04 13.85
N THR A 199 9.78 2.06 13.07
CA THR A 199 11.09 1.54 13.50
C THR A 199 12.21 2.56 13.50
N GLY A 200 12.06 3.69 12.80
CA GLY A 200 13.11 4.66 12.54
C GLY A 200 14.16 4.21 11.52
N SER A 201 14.05 2.98 10.97
CA SER A 201 14.99 2.46 9.98
C SER A 201 14.77 3.09 8.62
N THR A 202 15.81 3.67 8.02
CA THR A 202 15.77 4.29 6.69
C THR A 202 16.00 3.28 5.57
N LYS A 203 16.32 2.03 5.87
CA LYS A 203 16.72 1.03 4.86
C LYS A 203 15.66 0.87 3.77
N PHE A 204 14.42 0.55 4.15
CA PHE A 204 13.33 0.37 3.19
C PHE A 204 12.92 1.70 2.54
N LEU A 205 12.90 2.78 3.31
CA LEU A 205 12.60 4.11 2.78
C LEU A 205 13.58 4.53 1.67
N ASN A 206 14.87 4.22 1.81
CA ASN A 206 15.87 4.54 0.79
C ASN A 206 15.66 3.72 -0.49
N ILE A 207 15.28 2.43 -0.38
CA ILE A 207 14.94 1.60 -1.55
C ILE A 207 13.72 2.19 -2.28
N ALA A 208 12.66 2.49 -1.53
CA ALA A 208 11.42 3.03 -2.08
C ALA A 208 11.62 4.43 -2.72
N LYS A 209 12.41 5.29 -2.09
CA LYS A 209 12.76 6.62 -2.66
C LYS A 209 13.50 6.49 -3.99
N ARG A 210 14.45 5.57 -4.11
CA ARG A 210 15.16 5.36 -5.38
C ARG A 210 14.19 4.92 -6.48
N TYR A 211 13.22 4.06 -6.17
CA TYR A 211 12.22 3.67 -7.17
C TYR A 211 11.27 4.84 -7.50
N ALA A 212 10.82 5.58 -6.50
CA ALA A 212 10.01 6.79 -6.73
C ALA A 212 10.76 7.85 -7.56
N ASP A 213 12.06 8.03 -7.33
CA ASP A 213 12.91 8.93 -8.12
C ASP A 213 13.06 8.48 -9.57
N CYS A 214 13.16 7.16 -9.81
CA CYS A 214 13.15 6.59 -11.14
C CYS A 214 11.82 6.89 -11.86
N VAL A 215 10.68 6.73 -11.18
CA VAL A 215 9.36 7.05 -11.73
C VAL A 215 9.25 8.54 -12.06
N VAL A 216 9.56 9.43 -11.14
CA VAL A 216 9.54 10.90 -11.38
C VAL A 216 10.41 11.30 -12.58
N LYS A 217 11.50 10.57 -12.83
CA LYS A 217 12.36 10.81 -13.98
C LYS A 217 11.79 10.28 -15.31
N GLU A 218 11.17 9.10 -15.29
CA GLU A 218 10.79 8.36 -16.49
C GLU A 218 9.31 8.50 -16.88
N VAL A 219 8.43 8.82 -15.93
CA VAL A 219 6.99 8.99 -16.13
C VAL A 219 6.63 10.46 -15.98
N GLY A 220 5.74 10.97 -16.83
CA GLY A 220 5.34 12.36 -16.77
C GLY A 220 4.96 12.97 -18.13
N PRO A 221 4.69 14.28 -18.17
CA PRO A 221 4.24 14.96 -19.36
C PRO A 221 5.37 15.51 -20.24
N ASN A 222 6.63 15.44 -19.78
CA ASN A 222 7.75 16.08 -20.45
C ASN A 222 8.27 15.24 -21.63
N PRO A 223 8.93 15.86 -22.63
CA PRO A 223 9.57 15.13 -23.71
C PRO A 223 10.55 14.05 -23.18
N GLY A 224 10.40 12.83 -23.64
CA GLY A 224 11.23 11.69 -23.24
C GLY A 224 10.68 10.90 -22.05
N GLN A 225 9.66 11.40 -21.35
CA GLN A 225 8.94 10.64 -20.33
C GLN A 225 7.80 9.81 -20.92
N ALA A 226 7.44 8.71 -20.26
CA ALA A 226 6.24 7.95 -20.57
C ALA A 226 5.00 8.70 -20.08
N THR A 227 4.13 9.10 -20.99
CA THR A 227 2.86 9.76 -20.64
C THR A 227 1.80 8.70 -20.35
N ILE A 228 1.83 8.14 -19.15
CA ILE A 228 0.95 7.07 -18.68
C ILE A 228 0.42 7.38 -17.28
N VAL A 229 -0.60 6.64 -16.86
CA VAL A 229 -1.14 6.64 -15.51
C VAL A 229 -1.30 5.19 -15.01
N PRO A 230 -1.33 4.91 -13.70
CA PRO A 230 -1.42 3.54 -13.23
C PRO A 230 -2.67 2.83 -13.75
N GLY A 231 -2.53 1.64 -14.30
CA GLY A 231 -3.69 0.78 -14.59
C GLY A 231 -4.36 0.31 -13.31
N HIS A 232 -3.58 -0.02 -12.29
CA HIS A 232 -4.07 -0.21 -10.93
C HIS A 232 -3.50 0.89 -10.02
N GLN A 233 -4.38 1.70 -9.48
CA GLN A 233 -4.05 2.83 -8.62
C GLN A 233 -3.53 2.36 -7.25
N ILE A 234 -2.79 3.16 -6.60
CA ILE A 234 -2.25 3.31 -5.26
C ILE A 234 -1.04 4.25 -5.25
N ALA A 235 -0.33 4.38 -6.36
CA ALA A 235 0.87 5.21 -6.47
C ALA A 235 0.58 6.66 -6.05
N GLU A 236 -0.57 7.18 -6.41
CA GLU A 236 -1.01 8.55 -6.11
C GLU A 236 -1.07 8.81 -4.60
N MET A 237 -1.73 7.93 -3.86
CA MET A 237 -1.84 7.98 -2.40
C MET A 237 -0.47 7.80 -1.73
N ALA A 238 0.29 6.82 -2.17
CA ALA A 238 1.58 6.49 -1.60
C ALA A 238 2.62 7.62 -1.81
N LEU A 239 2.66 8.22 -3.00
CA LEU A 239 3.55 9.36 -3.29
C LEU A 239 3.17 10.61 -2.49
N ALA A 240 1.87 10.86 -2.28
CA ALA A 240 1.41 11.92 -1.39
C ALA A 240 1.88 11.68 0.06
N ARG A 241 1.81 10.45 0.55
CA ARG A 241 2.35 10.05 1.86
C ARG A 241 3.87 10.23 1.93
N LEU A 242 4.60 9.84 0.87
CA LEU A 242 6.04 10.02 0.80
C LEU A 242 6.44 11.50 0.86
N TYR A 243 5.67 12.36 0.18
CA TYR A 243 5.87 13.82 0.28
C TYR A 243 5.68 14.31 1.73
N THR A 244 4.62 13.91 2.43
CA THR A 244 4.41 14.35 3.82
C THR A 244 5.52 13.91 4.76
N LEU A 245 6.14 12.76 4.47
CA LEU A 245 7.23 12.22 5.28
C LEU A 245 8.58 12.88 4.97
N THR A 246 8.85 13.19 3.70
CA THR A 246 10.17 13.65 3.24
C THR A 246 10.28 15.16 2.99
N GLY A 247 9.17 15.82 2.68
CA GLY A 247 9.12 17.20 2.22
C GLY A 247 9.53 17.40 0.76
N GLU A 248 9.83 16.33 0.01
CA GLU A 248 10.29 16.42 -1.36
C GLU A 248 9.12 16.60 -2.33
N LYS A 249 8.91 17.85 -2.74
CA LYS A 249 7.75 18.28 -3.57
C LYS A 249 7.55 17.46 -4.84
N LYS A 250 8.61 16.93 -5.44
CA LYS A 250 8.55 16.09 -6.65
C LYS A 250 7.59 14.92 -6.53
N TYR A 251 7.44 14.33 -5.32
CA TYR A 251 6.52 13.22 -5.10
C TYR A 251 5.04 13.67 -5.09
N LEU A 252 4.75 14.85 -4.55
CA LEU A 252 3.41 15.43 -4.64
C LEU A 252 3.08 15.86 -6.08
N ASP A 253 4.06 16.42 -6.79
CA ASP A 253 3.88 16.80 -8.20
C ASP A 253 3.60 15.58 -9.06
N GLU A 254 4.29 14.46 -8.81
CA GLU A 254 4.06 13.20 -9.51
C GLU A 254 2.69 12.61 -9.16
N ALA A 255 2.31 12.57 -7.89
CA ALA A 255 0.97 12.12 -7.48
C ALA A 255 -0.12 12.93 -8.19
N LYS A 256 0.04 14.25 -8.26
CA LYS A 256 -0.90 15.14 -8.96
C LYS A 256 -0.91 14.88 -10.46
N TYR A 257 0.24 14.68 -11.09
CA TYR A 257 0.34 14.34 -12.51
C TYR A 257 -0.46 13.09 -12.85
N LEU A 258 -0.28 12.00 -12.08
CA LEU A 258 -0.98 10.74 -12.29
C LEU A 258 -2.51 10.90 -12.24
N LEU A 259 -3.01 11.80 -11.37
CA LEU A 259 -4.43 12.14 -11.29
C LEU A 259 -4.87 13.08 -12.43
N ASP A 260 -4.11 14.14 -12.71
CA ASP A 260 -4.46 15.13 -13.74
C ASP A 260 -4.53 14.54 -15.15
N TYR A 261 -3.74 13.47 -15.40
CA TYR A 261 -3.70 12.79 -16.69
C TYR A 261 -4.66 11.60 -16.79
N ARG A 262 -5.29 11.18 -15.70
CA ARG A 262 -6.32 10.15 -15.72
C ARG A 262 -7.44 10.54 -16.69
N GLY A 263 -7.78 9.61 -17.60
CA GLY A 263 -8.76 9.87 -18.66
C GLY A 263 -8.27 10.79 -19.79
N LYS A 264 -6.97 11.09 -19.87
CA LYS A 264 -6.35 11.88 -20.95
C LYS A 264 -5.30 11.09 -21.75
N THR A 265 -4.92 9.91 -21.29
CA THR A 265 -4.03 8.99 -21.99
C THR A 265 -4.77 8.25 -23.10
N HIS A 266 -4.10 7.30 -23.77
CA HIS A 266 -4.72 6.51 -24.85
C HIS A 266 -5.72 5.47 -24.34
N ILE A 267 -5.59 5.02 -23.09
CA ILE A 267 -6.52 4.07 -22.47
C ILE A 267 -7.70 4.83 -21.88
N ARG A 268 -8.90 4.51 -22.38
CA ARG A 268 -10.14 5.11 -21.94
C ARG A 268 -11.18 4.04 -21.64
N ASN A 269 -11.19 3.57 -20.39
CA ASN A 269 -12.18 2.58 -19.98
C ASN A 269 -12.64 2.79 -18.52
N PRO A 270 -13.85 2.34 -18.16
CA PRO A 270 -14.35 2.41 -16.79
C PRO A 270 -13.58 1.52 -15.82
N TYR A 271 -13.01 0.42 -16.29
CA TYR A 271 -12.36 -0.59 -15.45
C TYR A 271 -11.24 0.01 -14.59
N SER A 272 -10.44 0.90 -15.15
CA SER A 272 -9.37 1.63 -14.47
C SER A 272 -9.72 3.09 -14.15
N GLN A 273 -11.01 3.45 -14.13
CA GLN A 273 -11.51 4.81 -13.92
C GLN A 273 -10.93 5.83 -14.91
N SER A 274 -10.60 5.40 -16.13
CA SER A 274 -10.02 6.24 -17.19
C SER A 274 -11.05 6.66 -18.26
N GLN A 275 -12.35 6.42 -18.05
CA GLN A 275 -13.42 6.75 -18.99
C GLN A 275 -13.54 8.26 -19.26
N ALA A 276 -13.15 9.08 -18.30
CA ALA A 276 -13.18 10.55 -18.37
C ALA A 276 -12.10 11.14 -17.45
N PRO A 277 -11.69 12.39 -17.70
CA PRO A 277 -10.88 13.15 -16.75
C PRO A 277 -11.53 13.20 -15.36
N ILE A 278 -10.71 13.20 -14.30
CA ILE A 278 -11.21 13.12 -12.91
C ILE A 278 -12.25 14.21 -12.62
N LEU A 279 -12.03 15.44 -13.07
CA LEU A 279 -12.96 16.55 -12.79
C LEU A 279 -14.35 16.36 -13.40
N GLU A 280 -14.48 15.48 -14.39
CA GLU A 280 -15.75 15.16 -15.07
C GLU A 280 -16.44 13.91 -14.49
N GLN A 281 -15.75 13.15 -13.64
CA GLN A 281 -16.31 11.92 -13.06
C GLN A 281 -17.37 12.24 -12.00
N ASN A 282 -18.53 11.60 -12.12
CA ASN A 282 -19.69 11.81 -11.22
C ASN A 282 -20.17 10.53 -10.55
N GLU A 283 -19.58 9.40 -10.88
CA GLU A 283 -20.03 8.08 -10.48
C GLU A 283 -18.83 7.14 -10.27
N ALA A 284 -18.90 6.30 -9.24
CA ALA A 284 -17.94 5.24 -9.01
C ALA A 284 -18.22 4.09 -9.99
N VAL A 285 -17.24 3.73 -10.80
CA VAL A 285 -17.36 2.72 -11.86
C VAL A 285 -16.13 1.81 -11.90
N GLY A 286 -16.26 0.67 -12.54
CA GLY A 286 -15.16 -0.24 -12.79
C GLY A 286 -14.67 -0.97 -11.54
N HIS A 287 -13.43 -1.40 -11.56
CA HIS A 287 -12.84 -2.20 -10.49
C HIS A 287 -12.82 -1.44 -9.17
N ALA A 288 -13.45 -2.01 -8.14
CA ALA A 288 -13.75 -1.29 -6.89
C ALA A 288 -12.49 -0.94 -6.08
N VAL A 289 -11.48 -1.82 -6.07
CA VAL A 289 -10.22 -1.56 -5.35
C VAL A 289 -9.45 -0.42 -6.00
N ARG A 290 -9.30 -0.45 -7.34
CA ARG A 290 -8.65 0.61 -8.11
C ARG A 290 -9.30 1.96 -7.84
N ALA A 291 -10.63 2.00 -7.88
CA ALA A 291 -11.43 3.18 -7.62
C ALA A 291 -11.18 3.73 -6.20
N GLY A 292 -11.28 2.89 -5.17
CA GLY A 292 -11.08 3.31 -3.79
C GLY A 292 -9.69 3.88 -3.52
N TYR A 293 -8.64 3.26 -4.05
CA TYR A 293 -7.28 3.79 -3.93
C TYR A 293 -7.12 5.13 -4.65
N MET A 294 -7.67 5.26 -5.87
CA MET A 294 -7.64 6.53 -6.60
C MET A 294 -8.36 7.63 -5.83
N TYR A 295 -9.56 7.35 -5.31
CA TYR A 295 -10.33 8.34 -4.56
C TYR A 295 -9.63 8.76 -3.26
N ALA A 296 -8.97 7.84 -2.57
CA ALA A 296 -8.12 8.17 -1.44
C ALA A 296 -6.95 9.08 -1.87
N GLY A 297 -6.29 8.79 -2.99
CA GLY A 297 -5.24 9.64 -3.57
C GLY A 297 -5.74 11.03 -3.97
N ILE A 298 -6.95 11.13 -4.54
CA ILE A 298 -7.60 12.43 -4.85
C ILE A 298 -7.79 13.25 -3.56
N ALA A 299 -8.26 12.62 -2.48
CA ALA A 299 -8.45 13.30 -1.20
C ALA A 299 -7.12 13.81 -0.62
N ASP A 300 -6.06 13.00 -0.66
CA ASP A 300 -4.72 13.39 -0.19
C ASP A 300 -4.17 14.58 -1.00
N VAL A 301 -4.20 14.50 -2.33
CA VAL A 301 -3.72 15.59 -3.19
C VAL A 301 -4.57 16.84 -3.04
N ALA A 302 -5.89 16.72 -2.93
CA ALA A 302 -6.80 17.84 -2.69
C ALA A 302 -6.47 18.55 -1.37
N ALA A 303 -6.24 17.80 -0.29
CA ALA A 303 -5.88 18.35 1.01
C ALA A 303 -4.53 19.06 0.98
N LEU A 304 -3.51 18.45 0.37
CA LEU A 304 -2.15 18.99 0.30
C LEU A 304 -2.03 20.22 -0.60
N THR A 305 -2.77 20.26 -1.71
CA THR A 305 -2.74 21.36 -2.68
C THR A 305 -3.83 22.42 -2.46
N LYS A 306 -4.78 22.15 -1.55
CA LYS A 306 -5.98 22.97 -1.36
C LYS A 306 -6.84 23.08 -2.62
N ASP A 307 -6.85 22.04 -3.43
CA ASP A 307 -7.60 22.01 -4.70
C ASP A 307 -9.09 21.76 -4.45
N SER A 308 -9.86 22.83 -4.48
CA SER A 308 -11.32 22.77 -4.26
C SER A 308 -12.07 22.03 -5.38
N ALA A 309 -11.51 21.92 -6.59
CA ALA A 309 -12.14 21.17 -7.67
C ALA A 309 -12.05 19.66 -7.37
N TYR A 310 -10.91 19.17 -6.91
CA TYR A 310 -10.75 17.79 -6.45
C TYR A 310 -11.60 17.47 -5.22
N MET A 311 -11.72 18.41 -4.26
CA MET A 311 -12.63 18.23 -3.11
C MET A 311 -14.07 18.00 -3.58
N LYS A 312 -14.57 18.80 -4.52
CA LYS A 312 -15.92 18.62 -5.07
C LYS A 312 -16.10 17.28 -5.81
N VAL A 313 -15.05 16.79 -6.47
CA VAL A 313 -15.11 15.46 -7.11
C VAL A 313 -15.30 14.40 -6.07
N ILE A 314 -14.46 14.39 -5.02
CA ILE A 314 -14.49 13.31 -4.05
C ILE A 314 -15.78 13.33 -3.21
N ASP A 315 -16.35 14.51 -2.95
CA ASP A 315 -17.63 14.66 -2.27
C ASP A 315 -18.77 13.99 -3.06
N ARG A 316 -18.89 14.31 -4.37
CA ARG A 316 -19.95 13.70 -5.19
C ARG A 316 -19.75 12.21 -5.45
N ILE A 317 -18.50 11.74 -5.52
CA ILE A 317 -18.21 10.31 -5.64
C ILE A 317 -18.57 9.58 -4.34
N PHE A 318 -18.25 10.13 -3.18
CA PHE A 318 -18.68 9.58 -1.90
C PHE A 318 -20.20 9.45 -1.83
N GLU A 319 -20.93 10.50 -2.16
CA GLU A 319 -22.41 10.48 -2.18
C GLU A 319 -22.96 9.45 -3.19
N ASN A 320 -22.31 9.25 -4.33
CA ASN A 320 -22.70 8.20 -5.27
C ASN A 320 -22.47 6.81 -4.69
N ILE A 321 -21.30 6.55 -4.08
CA ILE A 321 -20.97 5.27 -3.47
C ILE A 321 -21.98 4.94 -2.36
N VAL A 322 -22.04 5.78 -1.34
CA VAL A 322 -22.82 5.53 -0.12
C VAL A 322 -24.33 5.53 -0.39
N GLY A 323 -24.78 6.45 -1.25
CA GLY A 323 -26.20 6.57 -1.56
C GLY A 323 -26.75 5.53 -2.54
N LYS A 324 -25.90 4.84 -3.34
CA LYS A 324 -26.38 4.04 -4.46
C LYS A 324 -25.67 2.70 -4.69
N LYS A 325 -24.46 2.50 -4.13
CA LYS A 325 -23.60 1.35 -4.46
C LYS A 325 -23.00 0.66 -3.24
N TYR A 326 -23.49 1.02 -2.07
CA TYR A 326 -23.03 0.55 -0.77
C TYR A 326 -24.04 -0.44 -0.18
N TYR A 327 -23.56 -1.60 0.22
CA TYR A 327 -24.39 -2.62 0.85
C TYR A 327 -24.64 -2.31 2.32
N LEU A 328 -25.78 -2.75 2.86
CA LEU A 328 -26.06 -2.63 4.31
C LEU A 328 -24.99 -3.27 5.21
N THR A 329 -24.24 -4.20 4.68
CA THR A 329 -23.12 -4.86 5.37
C THR A 329 -21.81 -4.06 5.31
N GLY A 330 -21.79 -2.92 4.63
CA GLY A 330 -20.59 -2.14 4.41
C GLY A 330 -19.81 -2.49 3.14
N GLY A 331 -20.17 -3.55 2.41
CA GLY A 331 -19.47 -3.97 1.19
C GLY A 331 -19.69 -3.05 0.01
N VAL A 332 -18.78 -3.11 -0.96
CA VAL A 332 -18.88 -2.48 -2.28
C VAL A 332 -18.34 -3.43 -3.36
N GLY A 333 -18.72 -3.19 -4.62
CA GLY A 333 -18.30 -4.04 -5.74
C GLY A 333 -19.28 -5.18 -5.98
N ALA A 334 -20.40 -4.87 -6.61
CA ALA A 334 -21.50 -5.82 -6.81
C ALA A 334 -21.19 -6.94 -7.82
N ARG A 335 -20.33 -6.64 -8.82
CA ARG A 335 -20.09 -7.52 -9.97
C ARG A 335 -18.80 -8.33 -9.80
N HIS A 336 -18.89 -9.66 -9.95
CA HIS A 336 -17.71 -10.53 -10.03
C HIS A 336 -16.89 -10.22 -11.30
N ALA A 337 -17.56 -10.02 -12.43
CA ALA A 337 -16.89 -9.66 -13.68
C ALA A 337 -16.19 -8.30 -13.55
N GLY A 338 -14.85 -8.32 -13.62
CA GLY A 338 -14.02 -7.14 -13.44
C GLY A 338 -13.97 -6.65 -11.99
N GLU A 339 -14.44 -7.42 -11.01
CA GLU A 339 -14.39 -7.05 -9.57
C GLU A 339 -14.94 -5.63 -9.33
N ALA A 340 -16.08 -5.33 -9.98
CA ALA A 340 -16.48 -3.99 -10.29
C ALA A 340 -17.72 -3.51 -9.52
N PHE A 341 -17.81 -2.18 -9.40
CA PHE A 341 -19.10 -1.55 -9.08
C PHE A 341 -20.16 -1.93 -10.10
N GLY A 342 -21.39 -2.16 -9.62
CA GLY A 342 -22.57 -2.27 -10.47
C GLY A 342 -23.12 -0.90 -10.90
N ASP A 343 -24.22 -0.91 -11.62
CA ASP A 343 -25.00 0.29 -11.89
C ASP A 343 -25.58 0.88 -10.59
N ASN A 344 -26.12 2.10 -10.64
CA ASN A 344 -26.76 2.67 -9.46
C ASN A 344 -27.90 1.77 -8.97
N TYR A 345 -27.88 1.40 -7.68
CA TYR A 345 -28.81 0.50 -7.01
C TYR A 345 -28.73 -0.97 -7.46
N GLU A 346 -27.69 -1.37 -8.20
CA GLU A 346 -27.39 -2.78 -8.47
C GLU A 346 -26.67 -3.39 -7.28
N LEU A 347 -27.44 -3.97 -6.36
CA LEU A 347 -26.97 -4.52 -5.08
C LEU A 347 -27.53 -5.94 -4.87
N PRO A 348 -27.22 -6.91 -5.76
CA PRO A 348 -27.73 -8.28 -5.64
C PRO A 348 -27.14 -8.96 -4.39
N ASN A 349 -27.99 -9.67 -3.62
CA ASN A 349 -27.52 -10.37 -2.42
C ASN A 349 -26.80 -11.69 -2.74
N MET A 350 -27.25 -12.40 -3.78
CA MET A 350 -26.77 -13.77 -4.08
C MET A 350 -25.48 -13.79 -4.92
N THR A 351 -25.22 -12.75 -5.68
CA THR A 351 -24.12 -12.68 -6.64
C THR A 351 -23.16 -11.53 -6.35
N ALA A 352 -23.33 -10.87 -5.21
CA ALA A 352 -22.43 -9.81 -4.77
C ALA A 352 -20.98 -10.33 -4.65
N TYR A 353 -20.03 -9.64 -5.28
CA TYR A 353 -18.62 -9.97 -5.16
C TYR A 353 -18.04 -9.47 -3.84
N ASN A 354 -18.22 -8.19 -3.53
CA ASN A 354 -17.88 -7.57 -2.24
C ASN A 354 -16.50 -7.98 -1.69
N GLU A 355 -15.48 -7.83 -2.48
CA GLU A 355 -14.11 -8.22 -2.15
C GLU A 355 -13.57 -7.50 -0.92
N THR A 356 -12.84 -8.21 -0.05
CA THR A 356 -12.17 -7.63 1.12
C THR A 356 -11.20 -6.51 0.74
N CYS A 357 -10.51 -6.62 -0.40
CA CYS A 357 -9.61 -5.55 -0.87
C CYS A 357 -10.39 -4.26 -1.18
N ALA A 358 -11.60 -4.37 -1.73
CA ALA A 358 -12.48 -3.23 -1.96
C ALA A 358 -12.91 -2.57 -0.64
N ALA A 359 -13.22 -3.39 0.39
CA ALA A 359 -13.52 -2.90 1.72
C ALA A 359 -12.34 -2.10 2.30
N ILE A 360 -11.11 -2.60 2.18
CA ILE A 360 -9.89 -1.91 2.64
C ILE A 360 -9.73 -0.56 1.93
N SER A 361 -9.92 -0.52 0.61
CA SER A 361 -9.79 0.71 -0.17
C SER A 361 -10.82 1.78 0.24
N MET A 362 -12.02 1.36 0.63
CA MET A 362 -13.05 2.27 1.16
C MET A 362 -12.71 2.78 2.57
N VAL A 363 -12.07 1.97 3.42
CA VAL A 363 -11.56 2.45 4.71
C VAL A 363 -10.58 3.61 4.50
N TYR A 364 -9.66 3.50 3.54
CA TYR A 364 -8.75 4.58 3.20
C TYR A 364 -9.47 5.84 2.71
N LEU A 365 -10.49 5.68 1.88
CA LEU A 365 -11.29 6.81 1.42
C LEU A 365 -12.07 7.47 2.56
N PHE A 366 -12.80 6.69 3.34
CA PHE A 366 -13.72 7.24 4.37
C PHE A 366 -12.96 7.91 5.51
N GLU A 367 -11.79 7.39 5.88
CA GLU A 367 -10.90 8.09 6.81
C GLU A 367 -10.53 9.48 6.30
N ARG A 368 -10.13 9.59 5.03
CA ARG A 368 -9.73 10.85 4.42
C ARG A 368 -10.89 11.83 4.31
N MET A 369 -12.08 11.34 3.99
CA MET A 369 -13.30 12.15 4.00
C MET A 369 -13.59 12.69 5.40
N PHE A 370 -13.40 11.87 6.43
CA PHE A 370 -13.50 12.35 7.82
C PHE A 370 -12.46 13.43 8.14
N LEU A 371 -11.22 13.26 7.73
CA LEU A 371 -10.16 14.25 7.94
C LEU A 371 -10.41 15.56 7.18
N LEU A 372 -11.14 15.52 6.05
CA LEU A 372 -11.55 16.69 5.29
C LEU A 372 -12.70 17.46 5.95
N HIS A 373 -13.71 16.75 6.47
CA HIS A 373 -14.99 17.35 6.83
C HIS A 373 -15.34 17.27 8.31
N GLY A 374 -14.82 16.27 9.06
CA GLY A 374 -15.11 16.07 10.49
C GLY A 374 -16.50 15.54 10.81
N GLU A 375 -17.25 15.06 9.81
CA GLU A 375 -18.61 14.56 9.99
C GLU A 375 -18.62 13.07 10.37
N SER A 376 -19.46 12.66 11.33
CA SER A 376 -19.54 11.27 11.83
C SER A 376 -19.95 10.27 10.76
N LYS A 377 -20.73 10.66 9.76
CA LYS A 377 -21.19 9.76 8.67
C LYS A 377 -20.06 8.98 7.99
N TYR A 378 -18.87 9.59 7.87
CA TYR A 378 -17.71 8.93 7.27
C TYR A 378 -17.13 7.85 8.18
N ILE A 379 -17.13 8.10 9.50
CA ILE A 379 -16.71 7.10 10.50
C ILE A 379 -17.73 5.98 10.59
N ASP A 380 -19.02 6.27 10.54
CA ASP A 380 -20.08 5.26 10.57
C ASP A 380 -19.91 4.28 9.40
N CYS A 381 -19.75 4.78 8.16
CA CYS A 381 -19.47 3.96 6.99
C CYS A 381 -18.17 3.14 7.14
N MET A 382 -17.11 3.73 7.71
CA MET A 382 -15.85 3.03 7.94
C MET A 382 -16.00 1.90 8.95
N VAL A 383 -16.79 2.08 10.01
CA VAL A 383 -17.04 1.05 11.03
C VAL A 383 -17.83 -0.11 10.44
N ASP A 384 -18.84 0.14 9.60
CA ASP A 384 -19.62 -0.89 8.93
C ASP A 384 -18.73 -1.78 8.05
N ILE A 385 -17.84 -1.17 7.25
CA ILE A 385 -16.87 -1.90 6.40
C ILE A 385 -15.89 -2.71 7.25
N LEU A 386 -15.33 -2.14 8.29
CA LEU A 386 -14.41 -2.85 9.19
C LEU A 386 -15.08 -4.03 9.86
N ALA A 387 -16.36 -3.91 10.22
CA ALA A 387 -17.13 -5.00 10.79
C ALA A 387 -17.34 -6.14 9.78
N LEU A 388 -17.53 -5.84 8.48
CA LEU A 388 -17.61 -6.83 7.41
C LEU A 388 -16.27 -7.57 7.24
N ALA A 389 -15.18 -6.86 7.05
CA ALA A 389 -13.85 -7.44 6.86
C ALA A 389 -13.45 -8.38 8.00
N VAL A 390 -13.83 -8.05 9.24
CA VAL A 390 -13.58 -8.89 10.41
C VAL A 390 -14.47 -10.14 10.45
N LYS A 391 -15.72 -10.07 9.96
CA LYS A 391 -16.62 -11.24 9.89
C LYS A 391 -16.17 -12.26 8.87
N GLU A 392 -15.67 -11.82 7.72
CA GLU A 392 -15.14 -12.71 6.66
C GLU A 392 -13.93 -13.53 7.17
N GLU A 393 -13.04 -12.94 7.96
CA GLU A 393 -11.93 -13.68 8.60
C GLU A 393 -12.43 -14.79 9.55
N HIS A 394 -13.57 -14.61 10.19
CA HIS A 394 -14.19 -15.63 11.05
C HIS A 394 -14.79 -16.79 10.24
N ALA A 395 -15.48 -16.49 9.16
CA ALA A 395 -16.07 -17.51 8.29
C ALA A 395 -15.00 -18.43 7.68
N LEU A 396 -13.85 -17.89 7.29
CA LEU A 396 -12.72 -18.68 6.78
C LEU A 396 -12.12 -19.62 7.85
N LYS A 397 -12.11 -19.22 9.13
CA LYS A 397 -11.67 -20.11 10.23
C LYS A 397 -12.61 -21.27 10.47
N GLU A 398 -13.92 -21.06 10.37
CA GLU A 398 -14.91 -22.12 10.54
C GLU A 398 -14.87 -23.13 9.40
N ILE A 399 -14.57 -22.70 8.17
CA ILE A 399 -14.43 -23.59 7.00
C ILE A 399 -13.19 -24.47 7.11
N ASN A 400 -12.09 -23.96 7.65
CA ASN A 400 -10.83 -24.70 7.80
C ASN A 400 -10.81 -25.67 9.00
N HIS A 401 -11.83 -25.68 9.85
CA HIS A 401 -12.01 -26.61 10.96
C HIS A 401 -13.05 -27.73 10.68
N ARG A 402 -13.61 -27.78 9.47
CA ARG A 402 -14.44 -28.89 8.98
C ARG A 402 -13.71 -29.69 7.91
#